data_ef5106a2d6aec12d16bf326894279996
#
_entry.id   ef5106a2d6aec12d16bf326894279996
#
_cell.length_a   1.000
_cell.length_b   1.000
_cell.length_c   1.000
_cell.angle_alpha   90.00
_cell.angle_beta   90.00
_cell.angle_gamma   90.00
#
_symmetry.space_group_name_H-M   'P 1'
#
loop_
_entity.id
_entity.type
_entity.pdbx_description
1 polymer ?
#
loop_
_entity_poly.entity_id
_entity_poly.type
_entity_poly.pdbx_seq_one_letter_code
_entity_poly.pdbx_strand_id
1 'polypeptide(L)'
;MTIVCGDSHTATHGAFGALAHGIGTSEVEHVLATQTLIQKKSKNMKVEVSGVLGNGVTAKDITLTIIGKTGTAGGTGYVIEYCGSAIESLSMEGRMTVCNMAIEGGARAGLIAPDEKTIEYVRGRPHSPTGEKWEKAVEFWKTLYSDPDAEFEKELFLKAEDIAPVVTWGTSPEDVLPITDFVPSPENFQGSKIEAAKRSLEYMGLRPGQKLQDIEVDAVFIGSCTNGRIEDLREVEKIVKGKKVKSGIRAMVVPGSGLVKKQAEEEGIASTLKEAGFDWRMPGCSMCLAMNPDQLLPEERCAATSNRNFEGRQGRGGRTHLMSPAMAAAAAITGRLTDVRDI
;
A
#
# COMPACT_ATOMS: atom_id res chain seq x y z
N MET A 1 -0.70 -20.93 9.30
CA MET A 1 0.70 -20.62 9.71
C MET A 1 0.70 -19.26 10.41
N THR A 2 1.49 -19.12 11.50
CA THR A 2 1.70 -17.84 12.18
C THR A 2 3.10 -17.35 11.87
N ILE A 3 3.26 -16.08 11.51
CA ILE A 3 4.54 -15.46 11.15
C ILE A 3 4.72 -14.19 11.98
N VAL A 4 5.84 -14.07 12.67
CA VAL A 4 6.21 -12.84 13.40
C VAL A 4 7.62 -12.39 13.02
N CYS A 5 7.83 -11.08 12.97
CA CYS A 5 9.10 -10.48 12.58
C CYS A 5 9.18 -9.05 13.14
N GLY A 6 10.38 -8.49 13.26
CA GLY A 6 10.62 -7.11 13.69
C GLY A 6 10.20 -6.02 12.68
N ASP A 7 9.47 -6.36 11.64
CA ASP A 7 8.93 -5.44 10.63
C ASP A 7 7.40 -5.32 10.78
N SER A 8 6.88 -4.10 10.86
CA SER A 8 5.43 -3.85 10.98
C SER A 8 4.63 -4.39 9.79
N HIS A 9 5.22 -4.42 8.59
CA HIS A 9 4.56 -4.91 7.37
C HIS A 9 4.72 -6.41 7.14
N THR A 10 5.09 -7.17 8.16
CA THR A 10 4.99 -8.65 8.19
C THR A 10 3.56 -9.11 7.86
N ALA A 11 2.55 -8.27 8.14
CA ALA A 11 1.16 -8.47 7.74
C ALA A 11 0.96 -8.78 6.24
N THR A 12 1.90 -8.41 5.37
CA THR A 12 1.89 -8.74 3.94
C THR A 12 1.67 -10.24 3.68
N HIS A 13 2.17 -11.13 4.55
CA HIS A 13 1.98 -12.57 4.42
C HIS A 13 0.53 -13.04 4.58
N GLY A 14 -0.35 -12.18 5.09
CA GLY A 14 -1.79 -12.45 5.14
C GLY A 14 -2.43 -12.65 3.76
N ALA A 15 -1.80 -12.16 2.69
CA ALA A 15 -2.18 -12.44 1.30
C ALA A 15 -2.12 -13.95 0.95
N PHE A 16 -1.39 -14.73 1.74
CA PHE A 16 -1.27 -16.19 1.64
C PHE A 16 -2.07 -16.94 2.72
N GLY A 17 -2.98 -16.28 3.41
CA GLY A 17 -3.76 -16.86 4.51
C GLY A 17 -2.96 -17.09 5.80
N ALA A 18 -1.79 -16.47 5.96
CA ALA A 18 -1.00 -16.57 7.18
C ALA A 18 -1.39 -15.47 8.19
N LEU A 19 -1.57 -15.86 9.46
CA LEU A 19 -1.66 -14.88 10.54
C LEU A 19 -0.28 -14.29 10.80
N ALA A 20 -0.01 -13.12 10.24
CA ALA A 20 1.30 -12.51 10.22
C ALA A 20 1.26 -11.08 10.77
N HIS A 21 2.18 -10.74 11.68
CA HIS A 21 2.25 -9.41 12.25
C HIS A 21 3.64 -9.03 12.74
N GLY A 22 3.90 -7.73 12.80
CA GLY A 22 5.11 -7.19 13.40
C GLY A 22 5.13 -7.32 14.92
N ILE A 23 6.33 -7.49 15.47
CA ILE A 23 6.60 -7.55 16.92
C ILE A 23 7.78 -6.65 17.27
N GLY A 24 7.84 -6.20 18.52
CA GLY A 24 8.93 -5.38 19.01
C GLY A 24 10.24 -6.15 19.22
N THR A 25 11.35 -5.44 19.35
CA THR A 25 12.69 -6.03 19.49
C THR A 25 12.79 -7.00 20.67
N SER A 26 12.21 -6.66 21.83
CA SER A 26 12.19 -7.54 23.00
C SER A 26 11.35 -8.80 22.77
N GLU A 27 10.27 -8.68 22.00
CA GLU A 27 9.45 -9.85 21.61
C GLU A 27 10.19 -10.74 20.61
N VAL A 28 11.01 -10.14 19.70
CA VAL A 28 11.88 -10.90 18.79
C VAL A 28 12.88 -11.75 19.59
N GLU A 29 13.55 -11.15 20.59
CA GLU A 29 14.46 -11.85 21.50
C GLU A 29 13.76 -13.02 22.18
N HIS A 30 12.55 -12.77 22.74
CA HIS A 30 11.76 -13.81 23.41
C HIS A 30 11.40 -14.96 22.46
N VAL A 31 10.94 -14.64 21.25
CA VAL A 31 10.58 -15.66 20.23
C VAL A 31 11.80 -16.47 19.80
N LEU A 32 12.94 -15.84 19.60
CA LEU A 32 14.19 -16.55 19.25
C LEU A 32 14.63 -17.52 20.37
N ALA A 33 14.44 -17.12 21.63
CA ALA A 33 14.82 -17.93 22.77
C ALA A 33 13.84 -19.07 23.08
N THR A 34 12.52 -18.84 22.91
CA THR A 34 11.48 -19.73 23.41
C THR A 34 10.56 -20.30 22.33
N GLN A 35 10.58 -19.74 21.11
CA GLN A 35 9.66 -20.01 20.02
C GLN A 35 8.18 -19.79 20.41
N THR A 36 7.94 -18.98 21.41
CA THR A 36 6.59 -18.63 21.90
C THR A 36 6.43 -17.12 22.00
N LEU A 37 5.17 -16.69 21.95
CA LEU A 37 4.78 -15.29 22.14
C LEU A 37 3.42 -15.24 22.81
N ILE A 38 3.31 -14.51 23.91
CA ILE A 38 2.04 -14.29 24.60
C ILE A 38 1.31 -13.14 23.87
N GLN A 39 0.15 -13.45 23.34
CA GLN A 39 -0.68 -12.46 22.63
C GLN A 39 -2.11 -12.48 23.15
N LYS A 40 -2.72 -11.28 23.25
CA LYS A 40 -4.16 -11.16 23.45
C LYS A 40 -4.87 -11.54 22.15
N LYS A 41 -5.90 -12.40 22.24
CA LYS A 41 -6.72 -12.74 21.07
C LYS A 41 -7.31 -11.46 20.46
N SER A 42 -7.08 -11.25 19.18
CA SER A 42 -7.67 -10.16 18.41
C SER A 42 -9.16 -10.44 18.15
N LYS A 43 -9.92 -9.39 17.97
CA LYS A 43 -11.27 -9.44 17.42
C LYS A 43 -11.23 -9.65 15.91
N ASN A 44 -12.33 -10.10 15.31
CA ASN A 44 -12.46 -10.30 13.87
C ASN A 44 -13.21 -9.13 13.24
N MET A 45 -12.65 -8.60 12.15
CA MET A 45 -13.29 -7.59 11.31
C MET A 45 -13.34 -8.09 9.89
N LYS A 46 -14.49 -7.94 9.23
CA LYS A 46 -14.63 -8.24 7.80
C LYS A 46 -14.65 -6.95 7.00
N VAL A 47 -13.92 -6.94 5.89
CA VAL A 47 -13.99 -5.90 4.86
C VAL A 47 -14.28 -6.59 3.54
N GLU A 48 -15.49 -6.41 3.04
CA GLU A 48 -15.93 -6.96 1.77
C GLU A 48 -15.92 -5.87 0.70
N VAL A 49 -15.22 -6.14 -0.40
CA VAL A 49 -15.22 -5.26 -1.58
C VAL A 49 -15.74 -6.08 -2.77
N SER A 50 -16.97 -5.81 -3.16
CA SER A 50 -17.66 -6.55 -4.21
C SER A 50 -17.89 -5.68 -5.44
N GLY A 51 -17.98 -6.31 -6.62
CA GLY A 51 -18.14 -5.65 -7.91
C GLY A 51 -16.86 -5.68 -8.75
N VAL A 52 -16.77 -4.78 -9.73
CA VAL A 52 -15.67 -4.69 -10.69
C VAL A 52 -14.95 -3.35 -10.52
N LEU A 53 -13.63 -3.40 -10.36
CA LEU A 53 -12.81 -2.19 -10.24
C LEU A 53 -12.85 -1.37 -11.53
N GLY A 54 -13.01 -0.06 -11.38
CA GLY A 54 -12.97 0.89 -12.49
C GLY A 54 -11.56 1.03 -13.08
N ASN A 55 -11.49 1.62 -14.28
CA ASN A 55 -10.21 1.91 -14.93
C ASN A 55 -9.32 2.79 -14.03
N GLY A 56 -8.03 2.47 -13.97
CA GLY A 56 -7.04 3.20 -13.19
C GLY A 56 -7.08 2.93 -11.67
N VAL A 57 -8.03 2.12 -11.18
CA VAL A 57 -8.14 1.75 -9.77
C VAL A 57 -7.28 0.53 -9.47
N THR A 58 -6.50 0.60 -8.40
CA THR A 58 -5.57 -0.44 -7.97
C THR A 58 -5.86 -0.92 -6.55
N ALA A 59 -5.15 -1.95 -6.10
CA ALA A 59 -5.19 -2.41 -4.70
C ALA A 59 -4.82 -1.29 -3.69
N LYS A 60 -3.98 -0.33 -4.09
CA LYS A 60 -3.62 0.82 -3.26
C LYS A 60 -4.82 1.74 -3.03
N ASP A 61 -5.61 1.98 -4.07
CA ASP A 61 -6.80 2.83 -4.00
C ASP A 61 -7.87 2.19 -3.12
N ILE A 62 -8.07 0.86 -3.23
CA ILE A 62 -8.94 0.09 -2.33
C ILE A 62 -8.53 0.33 -0.88
N THR A 63 -7.25 0.14 -0.58
CA THR A 63 -6.77 0.19 0.81
C THR A 63 -6.84 1.59 1.39
N LEU A 64 -6.44 2.60 0.64
CA LEU A 64 -6.56 4.00 1.06
C LEU A 64 -8.03 4.39 1.27
N THR A 65 -8.94 3.93 0.40
CA THR A 65 -10.39 4.15 0.58
C THR A 65 -10.92 3.50 1.86
N ILE A 66 -10.49 2.26 2.17
CA ILE A 66 -10.84 1.58 3.42
C ILE A 66 -10.35 2.40 4.62
N ILE A 67 -9.09 2.83 4.62
CA ILE A 67 -8.50 3.62 5.70
C ILE A 67 -9.20 4.98 5.83
N GLY A 68 -9.51 5.64 4.72
CA GLY A 68 -10.27 6.90 4.71
C GLY A 68 -11.65 6.79 5.35
N LYS A 69 -12.33 5.65 5.15
CA LYS A 69 -13.65 5.37 5.75
C LYS A 69 -13.59 4.94 7.21
N THR A 70 -12.59 4.17 7.61
CA THR A 70 -12.48 3.60 8.96
C THR A 70 -11.63 4.44 9.91
N GLY A 71 -10.74 5.27 9.36
CA GLY A 71 -9.69 5.97 10.10
C GLY A 71 -8.46 5.08 10.38
N THR A 72 -7.35 5.71 10.73
CA THR A 72 -6.08 5.03 11.08
C THR A 72 -6.16 4.19 12.36
N ALA A 73 -7.19 4.37 13.18
CA ALA A 73 -7.46 3.56 14.37
C ALA A 73 -8.63 2.58 14.18
N GLY A 74 -9.23 2.54 12.99
CA GLY A 74 -10.47 1.79 12.74
C GLY A 74 -10.36 0.28 12.92
N GLY A 75 -9.17 -0.28 12.70
CA GLY A 75 -8.83 -1.68 12.87
C GLY A 75 -8.14 -2.03 14.20
N THR A 76 -8.03 -1.07 15.13
CA THR A 76 -7.30 -1.30 16.39
C THR A 76 -7.93 -2.43 17.22
N GLY A 77 -7.13 -3.45 17.50
CA GLY A 77 -7.53 -4.65 18.22
C GLY A 77 -8.16 -5.74 17.35
N TYR A 78 -8.21 -5.53 16.04
CA TYR A 78 -8.76 -6.47 15.06
C TYR A 78 -7.69 -7.13 14.20
N VAL A 79 -8.01 -8.33 13.72
CA VAL A 79 -7.50 -8.91 12.50
C VAL A 79 -8.57 -8.71 11.43
N ILE A 80 -8.20 -8.21 10.27
CA ILE A 80 -9.13 -7.92 9.18
C ILE A 80 -9.11 -9.05 8.16
N GLU A 81 -10.26 -9.66 7.89
CA GLU A 81 -10.47 -10.50 6.71
C GLU A 81 -10.94 -9.63 5.54
N TYR A 82 -10.18 -9.65 4.45
CA TYR A 82 -10.55 -9.00 3.21
C TYR A 82 -11.14 -10.03 2.24
N CYS A 83 -12.32 -9.78 1.74
CA CYS A 83 -13.06 -10.69 0.86
C CYS A 83 -13.90 -9.92 -0.18
N GLY A 84 -14.67 -10.65 -0.97
CA GLY A 84 -15.51 -10.13 -2.04
C GLY A 84 -14.83 -10.18 -3.41
N SER A 85 -15.66 -10.12 -4.47
CA SER A 85 -15.23 -10.37 -5.85
C SER A 85 -14.11 -9.44 -6.33
N ALA A 86 -14.08 -8.19 -5.87
CA ALA A 86 -12.99 -7.28 -6.22
C ALA A 86 -11.65 -7.70 -5.58
N ILE A 87 -11.66 -8.17 -4.33
CA ILE A 87 -10.45 -8.70 -3.66
C ILE A 87 -9.98 -10.00 -4.32
N GLU A 88 -10.92 -10.90 -4.64
CA GLU A 88 -10.63 -12.17 -5.33
C GLU A 88 -10.06 -11.92 -6.73
N SER A 89 -10.48 -10.86 -7.41
CA SER A 89 -9.98 -10.48 -8.73
C SER A 89 -8.52 -10.03 -8.73
N LEU A 90 -8.01 -9.49 -7.61
CA LEU A 90 -6.65 -9.00 -7.48
C LEU A 90 -5.61 -10.10 -7.75
N SER A 91 -4.48 -9.68 -8.31
CA SER A 91 -3.26 -10.49 -8.34
C SER A 91 -2.72 -10.74 -6.93
N MET A 92 -1.76 -11.65 -6.79
CA MET A 92 -1.11 -11.86 -5.50
C MET A 92 -0.38 -10.61 -5.01
N GLU A 93 0.23 -9.85 -5.89
CA GLU A 93 0.89 -8.57 -5.59
C GLU A 93 -0.11 -7.53 -5.09
N GLY A 94 -1.29 -7.45 -5.70
CA GLY A 94 -2.39 -6.61 -5.22
C GLY A 94 -2.89 -7.03 -3.84
N ARG A 95 -3.08 -8.32 -3.61
CA ARG A 95 -3.43 -8.87 -2.28
C ARG A 95 -2.37 -8.58 -1.23
N MET A 96 -1.09 -8.67 -1.59
CA MET A 96 0.01 -8.29 -0.71
C MET A 96 -0.06 -6.80 -0.35
N THR A 97 -0.45 -5.92 -1.27
CA THR A 97 -0.63 -4.48 -0.98
C THR A 97 -1.77 -4.27 0.02
N VAL A 98 -2.90 -4.97 -0.15
CA VAL A 98 -4.04 -4.88 0.79
C VAL A 98 -3.63 -5.32 2.19
N CYS A 99 -3.03 -6.49 2.33
CA CYS A 99 -2.60 -7.01 3.63
C CYS A 99 -1.45 -6.19 4.24
N ASN A 100 -0.52 -5.69 3.42
CA ASN A 100 0.57 -4.80 3.85
C ASN A 100 0.03 -3.57 4.57
N MET A 101 -0.96 -2.92 4.00
CA MET A 101 -1.50 -1.66 4.52
C MET A 101 -2.58 -1.83 5.61
N ALA A 102 -2.95 -3.04 6.00
CA ALA A 102 -3.86 -3.28 7.11
C ALA A 102 -3.39 -2.61 8.41
N ILE A 103 -2.08 -2.55 8.61
CA ILE A 103 -1.44 -1.91 9.77
C ILE A 103 -1.68 -0.40 9.78
N GLU A 104 -1.78 0.24 8.62
CA GLU A 104 -2.03 1.69 8.52
C GLU A 104 -3.47 2.06 8.92
N GLY A 105 -4.39 1.09 8.87
CA GLY A 105 -5.73 1.20 9.47
C GLY A 105 -5.78 0.80 10.95
N GLY A 106 -4.62 0.55 11.59
CA GLY A 106 -4.50 0.18 13.00
C GLY A 106 -4.73 -1.31 13.29
N ALA A 107 -4.96 -2.15 12.28
CA ALA A 107 -5.21 -3.57 12.48
C ALA A 107 -3.95 -4.33 12.91
N ARG A 108 -4.13 -5.44 13.63
CA ARG A 108 -3.04 -6.34 13.99
C ARG A 108 -2.47 -7.07 12.78
N ALA A 109 -3.34 -7.52 11.88
CA ALA A 109 -3.02 -8.20 10.64
C ALA A 109 -4.18 -8.07 9.65
N GLY A 110 -3.88 -8.31 8.38
CA GLY A 110 -4.89 -8.50 7.33
C GLY A 110 -4.76 -9.90 6.77
N LEU A 111 -5.87 -10.53 6.41
CA LEU A 111 -5.94 -11.88 5.87
C LEU A 111 -6.79 -11.91 4.60
N ILE A 112 -6.38 -12.71 3.63
CA ILE A 112 -7.18 -13.09 2.48
C ILE A 112 -7.15 -14.61 2.41
N ALA A 113 -8.30 -15.25 2.27
CA ALA A 113 -8.40 -16.69 2.17
C ALA A 113 -7.61 -17.20 0.95
N PRO A 114 -6.81 -18.28 1.07
CA PRO A 114 -6.08 -18.84 -0.06
C PRO A 114 -7.03 -19.48 -1.07
N ASP A 115 -6.94 -19.06 -2.31
CA ASP A 115 -7.69 -19.57 -3.46
C ASP A 115 -6.76 -20.17 -4.53
N GLU A 116 -7.29 -20.50 -5.70
CA GLU A 116 -6.51 -21.08 -6.80
C GLU A 116 -5.36 -20.15 -7.24
N LYS A 117 -5.52 -18.81 -7.19
CA LYS A 117 -4.43 -17.86 -7.49
C LYS A 117 -3.29 -17.98 -6.48
N THR A 118 -3.63 -18.11 -5.19
CA THR A 118 -2.64 -18.30 -4.12
C THR A 118 -1.91 -19.63 -4.31
N ILE A 119 -2.65 -20.70 -4.59
CA ILE A 119 -2.09 -22.05 -4.80
C ILE A 119 -1.16 -22.03 -6.02
N GLU A 120 -1.58 -21.45 -7.14
CA GLU A 120 -0.74 -21.38 -8.34
C GLU A 120 0.50 -20.51 -8.14
N TYR A 121 0.38 -19.39 -7.42
CA TYR A 121 1.51 -18.51 -7.12
C TYR A 121 2.60 -19.22 -6.31
N VAL A 122 2.25 -20.10 -5.37
CA VAL A 122 3.23 -20.83 -4.54
C VAL A 122 3.71 -22.13 -5.18
N ARG A 123 3.04 -22.61 -6.23
CA ARG A 123 3.42 -23.84 -6.93
C ARG A 123 4.84 -23.77 -7.47
N GLY A 124 5.67 -24.76 -7.13
CA GLY A 124 7.04 -24.87 -7.63
C GLY A 124 8.02 -23.83 -7.08
N ARG A 125 7.60 -22.99 -6.13
CA ARG A 125 8.52 -22.07 -5.44
C ARG A 125 9.51 -22.85 -4.56
N PRO A 126 10.72 -22.31 -4.32
CA PRO A 126 11.65 -22.88 -3.35
C PRO A 126 10.94 -23.11 -2.01
N HIS A 127 11.11 -24.28 -1.43
CA HIS A 127 10.49 -24.72 -0.17
C HIS A 127 8.98 -24.99 -0.20
N SER A 128 8.30 -24.87 -1.34
CA SER A 128 6.92 -25.36 -1.49
C SER A 128 6.89 -26.89 -1.36
N PRO A 129 5.82 -27.44 -0.76
CA PRO A 129 5.65 -28.90 -0.75
C PRO A 129 5.64 -29.47 -2.17
N THR A 130 6.03 -30.73 -2.32
CA THR A 130 6.05 -31.46 -3.60
C THR A 130 5.39 -32.84 -3.47
N GLY A 131 4.91 -33.42 -4.57
CA GLY A 131 4.29 -34.76 -4.58
C GLY A 131 3.09 -34.85 -3.65
N GLU A 132 2.94 -35.96 -2.93
CA GLU A 132 1.83 -36.19 -1.98
C GLU A 132 1.70 -35.08 -0.90
N LYS A 133 2.81 -34.46 -0.50
CA LYS A 133 2.77 -33.36 0.48
C LYS A 133 2.11 -32.12 -0.13
N TRP A 134 2.28 -31.87 -1.42
CA TRP A 134 1.61 -30.81 -2.14
C TRP A 134 0.10 -31.04 -2.18
N GLU A 135 -0.34 -32.25 -2.56
CA GLU A 135 -1.77 -32.58 -2.63
C GLU A 135 -2.46 -32.39 -1.27
N LYS A 136 -1.85 -32.92 -0.19
CA LYS A 136 -2.37 -32.72 1.17
C LYS A 136 -2.39 -31.25 1.61
N ALA A 137 -1.37 -30.48 1.22
CA ALA A 137 -1.32 -29.06 1.54
C ALA A 137 -2.44 -28.29 0.81
N VAL A 138 -2.65 -28.54 -0.47
CA VAL A 138 -3.73 -27.92 -1.27
C VAL A 138 -5.10 -28.28 -0.69
N GLU A 139 -5.33 -29.56 -0.36
CA GLU A 139 -6.57 -29.99 0.28
C GLU A 139 -6.83 -29.22 1.58
N PHE A 140 -5.82 -29.12 2.44
CA PHE A 140 -5.91 -28.36 3.67
C PHE A 140 -6.12 -26.84 3.43
N TRP A 141 -5.40 -26.23 2.50
CA TRP A 141 -5.54 -24.79 2.23
C TRP A 141 -6.94 -24.44 1.73
N LYS A 142 -7.60 -25.32 0.99
CA LYS A 142 -8.99 -25.13 0.53
C LYS A 142 -10.01 -25.14 1.67
N THR A 143 -9.65 -25.56 2.87
CA THR A 143 -10.51 -25.49 4.05
C THR A 143 -10.37 -24.19 4.84
N LEU A 144 -9.49 -23.28 4.44
CA LEU A 144 -9.14 -22.07 5.21
C LEU A 144 -10.02 -20.85 4.87
N TYR A 145 -11.21 -21.06 4.32
CA TYR A 145 -12.24 -20.04 4.21
C TYR A 145 -12.99 -19.89 5.52
N SER A 146 -13.46 -18.68 5.82
CA SER A 146 -14.39 -18.50 6.92
C SER A 146 -15.70 -19.21 6.65
N ASP A 147 -16.27 -19.83 7.68
CA ASP A 147 -17.56 -20.51 7.58
C ASP A 147 -18.68 -19.50 7.20
N PRO A 148 -19.76 -19.94 6.53
CA PRO A 148 -20.84 -19.03 6.13
C PRO A 148 -21.54 -18.32 7.31
N ASP A 149 -21.49 -18.92 8.49
CA ASP A 149 -22.03 -18.41 9.75
C ASP A 149 -20.97 -17.79 10.67
N ALA A 150 -19.76 -17.50 10.14
CA ALA A 150 -18.71 -16.85 10.92
C ALA A 150 -19.16 -15.47 11.40
N GLU A 151 -18.97 -15.21 12.69
CA GLU A 151 -19.31 -13.93 13.32
C GLU A 151 -18.13 -12.96 13.28
N PHE A 152 -18.42 -11.73 12.89
CA PHE A 152 -17.48 -10.61 12.90
C PHE A 152 -18.01 -9.49 13.81
N GLU A 153 -17.16 -8.97 14.68
CA GLU A 153 -17.56 -7.88 15.58
C GLU A 153 -17.65 -6.53 14.86
N LYS A 154 -17.07 -6.45 13.66
CA LYS A 154 -17.15 -5.27 12.79
C LYS A 154 -17.15 -5.69 11.34
N GLU A 155 -18.00 -5.06 10.55
CA GLU A 155 -18.07 -5.30 9.12
C GLU A 155 -18.06 -3.98 8.34
N LEU A 156 -17.42 -3.98 7.17
CA LEU A 156 -17.43 -2.89 6.21
C LEU A 156 -17.69 -3.47 4.82
N PHE A 157 -18.68 -2.92 4.13
CA PHE A 157 -19.05 -3.30 2.76
C PHE A 157 -18.77 -2.14 1.82
N LEU A 158 -18.07 -2.41 0.72
CA LEU A 158 -17.76 -1.43 -0.32
C LEU A 158 -18.14 -2.00 -1.69
N LYS A 159 -18.63 -1.13 -2.56
CA LYS A 159 -18.78 -1.44 -3.98
C LYS A 159 -17.52 -0.99 -4.71
N ALA A 160 -16.96 -1.87 -5.51
CA ALA A 160 -15.74 -1.60 -6.28
C ALA A 160 -15.92 -0.45 -7.27
N GLU A 161 -17.14 -0.31 -7.82
CA GLU A 161 -17.51 0.76 -8.75
C GLU A 161 -17.49 2.16 -8.11
N ASP A 162 -17.64 2.24 -6.78
CA ASP A 162 -17.61 3.50 -6.03
C ASP A 162 -16.17 3.93 -5.66
N ILE A 163 -15.16 3.10 -5.97
CA ILE A 163 -13.77 3.39 -5.70
C ILE A 163 -13.14 4.05 -6.93
N ALA A 164 -12.62 5.26 -6.76
CA ALA A 164 -11.86 5.98 -7.78
C ALA A 164 -10.34 5.91 -7.48
N PRO A 165 -9.47 6.29 -8.42
CA PRO A 165 -8.09 6.61 -8.09
C PRO A 165 -8.04 7.71 -7.04
N VAL A 166 -7.30 7.45 -5.94
CA VAL A 166 -7.29 8.32 -4.77
C VAL A 166 -5.90 8.83 -4.44
N VAL A 167 -5.86 9.95 -3.73
CA VAL A 167 -4.63 10.58 -3.24
C VAL A 167 -4.84 11.15 -1.83
N THR A 168 -3.82 11.09 -0.98
CA THR A 168 -3.89 11.77 0.32
C THR A 168 -3.61 13.26 0.15
N TRP A 169 -4.46 14.09 0.79
CA TRP A 169 -4.29 15.55 0.83
C TRP A 169 -3.60 16.04 2.11
N GLY A 170 -3.64 15.27 3.19
CA GLY A 170 -3.13 15.65 4.49
C GLY A 170 -1.92 14.80 4.95
N THR A 171 -1.71 14.76 6.26
CA THR A 171 -0.55 14.14 6.91
C THR A 171 -0.85 12.75 7.48
N SER A 172 -1.96 12.14 7.07
CA SER A 172 -2.38 10.80 7.49
C SER A 172 -2.90 10.01 6.28
N PRO A 173 -2.75 8.68 6.23
CA PRO A 173 -3.38 7.85 5.20
C PRO A 173 -4.91 7.94 5.19
N GLU A 174 -5.54 8.38 6.28
CA GLU A 174 -7.00 8.60 6.34
C GLU A 174 -7.44 9.91 5.65
N ASP A 175 -6.50 10.85 5.44
CA ASP A 175 -6.75 12.11 4.75
C ASP A 175 -6.75 11.90 3.23
N VAL A 176 -7.64 11.06 2.72
CA VAL A 176 -7.67 10.60 1.33
C VAL A 176 -8.95 11.03 0.62
N LEU A 177 -8.82 11.38 -0.65
CA LEU A 177 -9.92 11.77 -1.54
C LEU A 177 -9.70 11.25 -2.96
N PRO A 178 -10.76 11.08 -3.76
CA PRO A 178 -10.65 10.93 -5.20
C PRO A 178 -9.79 12.04 -5.82
N ILE A 179 -8.94 11.68 -6.78
CA ILE A 179 -8.04 12.65 -7.45
C ILE A 179 -8.77 13.83 -8.10
N THR A 180 -10.03 13.62 -8.47
CA THR A 180 -10.90 14.63 -9.10
C THR A 180 -11.46 15.65 -8.12
N ASP A 181 -11.31 15.45 -6.83
CA ASP A 181 -11.89 16.28 -5.79
C ASP A 181 -11.04 17.51 -5.45
N PHE A 182 -11.51 18.25 -4.48
CA PHE A 182 -10.89 19.47 -3.99
C PHE A 182 -10.42 19.28 -2.55
N VAL A 183 -9.35 19.98 -2.20
CA VAL A 183 -8.84 20.04 -0.82
C VAL A 183 -9.97 20.49 0.12
N PRO A 184 -10.29 19.72 1.18
CA PRO A 184 -11.44 19.99 2.03
C PRO A 184 -11.24 21.23 2.91
N SER A 185 -12.35 21.90 3.26
CA SER A 185 -12.33 22.91 4.32
C SER A 185 -12.30 22.23 5.70
N PRO A 186 -11.57 22.76 6.69
CA PRO A 186 -11.66 22.31 8.08
C PRO A 186 -13.09 22.26 8.62
N GLU A 187 -13.98 23.13 8.11
CA GLU A 187 -15.39 23.18 8.47
C GLU A 187 -16.19 21.93 8.02
N ASN A 188 -15.64 21.14 7.11
CA ASN A 188 -16.25 19.87 6.71
C ASN A 188 -16.07 18.76 7.76
N PHE A 189 -15.27 18.99 8.79
CA PHE A 189 -14.97 18.05 9.86
C PHE A 189 -15.69 18.40 11.17
N GLN A 190 -15.66 17.49 12.14
CA GLN A 190 -16.28 17.68 13.45
C GLN A 190 -15.31 17.41 14.60
N GLY A 191 -15.53 18.09 15.72
CA GLY A 191 -14.77 17.88 16.95
C GLY A 191 -13.25 18.13 16.77
N SER A 192 -12.43 17.23 17.29
CA SER A 192 -10.96 17.32 17.20
C SER A 192 -10.41 17.23 15.78
N LYS A 193 -11.20 16.70 14.83
CA LYS A 193 -10.78 16.60 13.42
C LYS A 193 -10.69 17.98 12.73
N ILE A 194 -11.37 19.00 13.22
CA ILE A 194 -11.25 20.38 12.71
C ILE A 194 -9.81 20.88 12.87
N GLU A 195 -9.27 20.78 14.08
CA GLU A 195 -7.89 21.23 14.35
C GLU A 195 -6.84 20.33 13.67
N ALA A 196 -7.08 19.03 13.58
CA ALA A 196 -6.24 18.13 12.81
C ALA A 196 -6.19 18.52 11.33
N ALA A 197 -7.34 18.83 10.71
CA ALA A 197 -7.41 19.27 9.32
C ALA A 197 -6.69 20.61 9.11
N LYS A 198 -6.86 21.59 10.01
CA LYS A 198 -6.12 22.87 9.93
C LYS A 198 -4.62 22.64 9.95
N ARG A 199 -4.12 21.84 10.88
CA ARG A 199 -2.70 21.49 11.02
C ARG A 199 -2.18 20.76 9.77
N SER A 200 -2.93 19.78 9.25
CA SER A 200 -2.59 19.08 8.01
C SER A 200 -2.48 20.04 6.83
N LEU A 201 -3.44 20.95 6.65
CA LEU A 201 -3.42 21.94 5.58
C LEU A 201 -2.23 22.89 5.67
N GLU A 202 -1.95 23.39 6.88
CA GLU A 202 -0.80 24.25 7.16
C GLU A 202 0.51 23.54 6.82
N TYR A 203 0.71 22.32 7.34
CA TYR A 203 1.92 21.51 7.07
C TYR A 203 2.08 21.21 5.58
N MET A 204 1.00 20.76 4.94
CA MET A 204 1.00 20.44 3.51
C MET A 204 1.03 21.68 2.61
N GLY A 205 0.87 22.89 3.15
CA GLY A 205 0.83 24.14 2.39
C GLY A 205 -0.31 24.15 1.36
N LEU A 206 -1.48 23.63 1.72
CA LEU A 206 -2.66 23.53 0.86
C LEU A 206 -3.74 24.52 1.30
N ARG A 207 -4.59 24.89 0.35
CA ARG A 207 -5.73 25.79 0.59
C ARG A 207 -7.05 25.05 0.38
N PRO A 208 -8.04 25.24 1.27
CA PRO A 208 -9.39 24.73 1.04
C PRO A 208 -9.91 25.13 -0.33
N GLY A 209 -10.57 24.21 -1.03
CA GLY A 209 -11.10 24.43 -2.36
C GLY A 209 -10.09 24.39 -3.51
N GLN A 210 -8.80 24.16 -3.23
CA GLN A 210 -7.80 23.91 -4.26
C GLN A 210 -8.08 22.57 -4.93
N LYS A 211 -8.08 22.51 -6.27
CA LYS A 211 -8.23 21.24 -6.99
C LYS A 211 -7.00 20.36 -6.76
N LEU A 212 -7.20 19.09 -6.43
CA LEU A 212 -6.08 18.17 -6.18
C LEU A 212 -5.15 18.05 -7.39
N GLN A 213 -5.71 18.01 -8.59
CA GLN A 213 -4.94 17.93 -9.84
C GLN A 213 -4.09 19.19 -10.17
N ASP A 214 -4.29 20.30 -9.47
CA ASP A 214 -3.48 21.52 -9.64
C ASP A 214 -2.27 21.57 -8.68
N ILE A 215 -2.12 20.56 -7.83
CA ILE A 215 -1.02 20.48 -6.86
C ILE A 215 0.24 19.99 -7.58
N GLU A 216 1.22 20.87 -7.70
CA GLU A 216 2.55 20.54 -8.25
C GLU A 216 3.35 19.70 -7.28
N VAL A 217 4.27 18.87 -7.81
CA VAL A 217 5.20 18.03 -7.05
C VAL A 217 6.63 18.31 -7.47
N ASP A 218 7.57 18.18 -6.52
CA ASP A 218 9.01 18.35 -6.71
C ASP A 218 9.72 17.01 -6.83
N ALA A 219 9.14 15.98 -6.22
CA ALA A 219 9.71 14.64 -6.19
C ALA A 219 8.64 13.57 -6.43
N VAL A 220 9.09 12.41 -6.93
CA VAL A 220 8.28 11.20 -7.07
C VAL A 220 9.06 10.02 -6.51
N PHE A 221 8.42 9.26 -5.63
CA PHE A 221 8.96 8.05 -5.05
C PHE A 221 8.08 6.84 -5.36
N ILE A 222 8.64 5.86 -6.06
CA ILE A 222 7.98 4.60 -6.39
C ILE A 222 8.79 3.45 -5.79
N GLY A 223 8.15 2.61 -4.97
CA GLY A 223 8.84 1.48 -4.39
C GLY A 223 8.40 1.12 -2.99
N SER A 224 9.34 0.60 -2.22
CA SER A 224 9.20 0.03 -0.87
C SER A 224 8.48 -1.33 -0.84
N CYS A 225 8.26 -1.88 0.36
CA CYS A 225 7.54 -3.14 0.56
C CYS A 225 6.07 -3.08 0.12
N THR A 226 5.51 -1.88 0.02
CA THR A 226 4.10 -1.68 -0.35
C THR A 226 3.88 -1.81 -1.85
N ASN A 227 4.63 -1.05 -2.66
CA ASN A 227 4.46 -0.97 -4.12
C ASN A 227 5.82 -0.92 -4.86
N GLY A 228 6.68 -1.88 -4.57
CA GLY A 228 7.93 -2.09 -5.29
C GLY A 228 8.04 -3.51 -5.88
N ARG A 229 6.91 -4.20 -6.07
CA ARG A 229 6.87 -5.55 -6.66
C ARG A 229 6.94 -5.47 -8.18
N ILE A 230 7.17 -6.60 -8.83
CA ILE A 230 7.36 -6.61 -10.28
C ILE A 230 6.14 -6.07 -11.06
N GLU A 231 4.92 -6.35 -10.59
CA GLU A 231 3.70 -5.82 -11.21
C GLU A 231 3.60 -4.30 -11.08
N ASP A 232 3.93 -3.75 -9.90
CA ASP A 232 3.97 -2.30 -9.70
C ASP A 232 4.92 -1.63 -10.68
N LEU A 233 6.10 -2.22 -10.89
CA LEU A 233 7.11 -1.70 -11.83
C LEU A 233 6.67 -1.81 -13.29
N ARG A 234 5.96 -2.89 -13.65
CA ARG A 234 5.37 -3.06 -14.98
C ARG A 234 4.27 -2.03 -15.26
N GLU A 235 3.44 -1.72 -14.25
CA GLU A 235 2.42 -0.66 -14.39
C GLU A 235 3.08 0.72 -14.57
N VAL A 236 4.12 1.02 -13.81
CA VAL A 236 4.90 2.25 -13.98
C VAL A 236 5.49 2.33 -15.38
N GLU A 237 6.11 1.24 -15.86
CA GLU A 237 6.70 1.17 -17.21
C GLU A 237 5.67 1.49 -18.29
N LYS A 238 4.48 0.90 -18.23
CA LYS A 238 3.40 1.14 -19.21
C LYS A 238 3.08 2.64 -19.33
N ILE A 239 3.02 3.34 -18.20
CA ILE A 239 2.69 4.78 -18.16
C ILE A 239 3.82 5.64 -18.72
N VAL A 240 5.09 5.30 -18.42
CA VAL A 240 6.22 6.17 -18.74
C VAL A 240 6.90 5.84 -20.08
N LYS A 241 6.60 4.68 -20.68
CA LYS A 241 7.23 4.22 -21.92
C LYS A 241 7.10 5.25 -23.04
N GLY A 242 8.23 5.67 -23.59
CA GLY A 242 8.31 6.71 -24.63
C GLY A 242 8.07 8.14 -24.12
N LYS A 243 7.90 8.33 -22.83
CA LYS A 243 7.72 9.65 -22.20
C LYS A 243 8.94 10.00 -21.34
N LYS A 244 8.99 11.22 -20.84
CA LYS A 244 10.06 11.71 -19.96
C LYS A 244 9.51 12.27 -18.67
N VAL A 245 10.22 12.07 -17.59
CA VAL A 245 10.01 12.78 -16.33
C VAL A 245 10.12 14.29 -16.62
N LYS A 246 9.16 15.06 -16.10
CA LYS A 246 9.14 16.52 -16.27
C LYS A 246 10.42 17.14 -15.70
N SER A 247 11.01 18.06 -16.44
CA SER A 247 12.21 18.78 -15.99
C SER A 247 11.99 19.42 -14.62
N GLY A 248 12.95 19.27 -13.72
CA GLY A 248 12.88 19.75 -12.35
C GLY A 248 12.29 18.74 -11.33
N ILE A 249 11.71 17.62 -11.78
CA ILE A 249 11.20 16.58 -10.89
C ILE A 249 12.31 15.57 -10.57
N ARG A 250 12.52 15.31 -9.30
CA ARG A 250 13.39 14.23 -8.81
C ARG A 250 12.58 12.93 -8.69
N ALA A 251 12.66 12.07 -9.70
CA ALA A 251 11.91 10.82 -9.74
C ALA A 251 12.80 9.61 -9.40
N MET A 252 12.37 8.79 -8.45
CA MET A 252 13.14 7.68 -7.90
C MET A 252 12.31 6.39 -7.89
N VAL A 253 12.93 5.28 -8.28
CA VAL A 253 12.34 3.93 -8.20
C VAL A 253 13.23 3.01 -7.37
N VAL A 254 12.61 2.37 -6.37
CA VAL A 254 13.27 1.45 -5.43
C VAL A 254 12.57 0.09 -5.49
N PRO A 255 13.16 -0.93 -6.15
CA PRO A 255 12.61 -2.28 -6.18
C PRO A 255 12.44 -2.86 -4.78
N GLY A 256 11.38 -3.64 -4.57
CA GLY A 256 11.03 -4.19 -3.26
C GLY A 256 12.00 -5.29 -2.75
N SER A 257 12.77 -5.91 -3.64
CA SER A 257 13.77 -6.92 -3.28
C SER A 257 14.84 -7.07 -4.36
N GLY A 258 15.95 -7.75 -4.02
CA GLY A 258 17.00 -8.07 -4.99
C GLY A 258 16.50 -8.96 -6.13
N LEU A 259 15.56 -9.87 -5.87
CA LEU A 259 14.96 -10.72 -6.91
C LEU A 259 14.08 -9.92 -7.86
N VAL A 260 13.27 -9.00 -7.33
CA VAL A 260 12.44 -8.09 -8.15
C VAL A 260 13.34 -7.18 -9.00
N LYS A 261 14.41 -6.64 -8.40
CA LYS A 261 15.38 -5.82 -9.14
C LYS A 261 15.97 -6.57 -10.33
N LYS A 262 16.46 -7.80 -10.08
CA LYS A 262 17.02 -8.66 -11.12
C LYS A 262 16.01 -8.93 -12.23
N GLN A 263 14.80 -9.33 -11.87
CA GLN A 263 13.73 -9.60 -12.83
C GLN A 263 13.36 -8.36 -13.66
N ALA A 264 13.23 -7.19 -13.03
CA ALA A 264 12.94 -5.93 -13.72
C ALA A 264 14.06 -5.52 -14.69
N GLU A 265 15.32 -5.83 -14.36
CA GLU A 265 16.46 -5.61 -15.24
C GLU A 265 16.45 -6.60 -16.43
N GLU A 266 16.14 -7.87 -16.20
CA GLU A 266 16.00 -8.90 -17.24
C GLU A 266 14.82 -8.64 -18.18
N GLU A 267 13.70 -8.10 -17.68
CA GLU A 267 12.54 -7.71 -18.48
C GLU A 267 12.72 -6.38 -19.24
N GLY A 268 13.81 -5.64 -18.99
CA GLY A 268 14.08 -4.35 -19.63
C GLY A 268 13.37 -3.16 -18.99
N ILE A 269 12.56 -3.37 -17.95
CA ILE A 269 11.82 -2.33 -17.22
C ILE A 269 12.78 -1.26 -16.69
N ALA A 270 13.91 -1.68 -16.09
CA ALA A 270 14.92 -0.78 -15.57
C ALA A 270 15.50 0.16 -16.63
N SER A 271 15.69 -0.32 -17.87
CA SER A 271 16.13 0.51 -19.00
C SER A 271 15.09 1.55 -19.36
N THR A 272 13.83 1.13 -19.53
CA THR A 272 12.70 2.05 -19.83
C THR A 272 12.59 3.15 -18.77
N LEU A 273 12.68 2.80 -17.49
CA LEU A 273 12.58 3.76 -16.38
C LEU A 273 13.76 4.75 -16.38
N LYS A 274 14.99 4.27 -16.57
CA LYS A 274 16.18 5.13 -16.69
C LYS A 274 16.09 6.05 -17.90
N GLU A 275 15.66 5.53 -19.03
CA GLU A 275 15.44 6.33 -20.26
C GLU A 275 14.37 7.39 -20.03
N ALA A 276 13.32 7.09 -19.28
CA ALA A 276 12.31 8.09 -18.89
C ALA A 276 12.86 9.16 -17.94
N GLY A 277 13.98 8.92 -17.24
CA GLY A 277 14.62 9.86 -16.34
C GLY A 277 14.44 9.53 -14.86
N PHE A 278 14.02 8.31 -14.53
CA PHE A 278 13.98 7.85 -13.14
C PHE A 278 15.36 7.40 -12.65
N ASP A 279 15.64 7.71 -11.41
CA ASP A 279 16.80 7.20 -10.69
C ASP A 279 16.50 5.78 -10.17
N TRP A 280 17.16 4.79 -10.77
CA TRP A 280 17.00 3.37 -10.46
C TRP A 280 17.90 2.97 -9.29
N ARG A 281 17.31 2.67 -8.15
CA ARG A 281 18.00 2.44 -6.88
C ARG A 281 18.22 0.97 -6.57
N MET A 282 19.03 0.72 -5.55
CA MET A 282 19.14 -0.58 -4.89
C MET A 282 17.90 -0.85 -4.03
N PRO A 283 17.48 -2.12 -3.87
CA PRO A 283 16.38 -2.49 -2.99
C PRO A 283 16.60 -2.03 -1.55
N GLY A 284 15.54 -1.54 -0.93
CA GLY A 284 15.57 -1.05 0.46
C GLY A 284 14.39 -0.14 0.77
N CYS A 285 14.40 0.46 1.96
CA CYS A 285 13.37 1.40 2.36
C CYS A 285 13.58 2.80 1.74
N SER A 286 14.84 3.23 1.56
CA SER A 286 15.18 4.50 0.92
C SER A 286 14.33 5.66 1.47
N MET A 287 13.78 6.51 0.60
CA MET A 287 12.95 7.65 0.98
C MET A 287 11.68 7.26 1.76
N CYS A 288 11.15 6.04 1.64
CA CYS A 288 9.98 5.61 2.41
C CYS A 288 10.17 5.79 3.93
N LEU A 289 11.40 5.66 4.42
CA LEU A 289 11.76 5.78 5.84
C LEU A 289 12.68 6.98 6.12
N ALA A 290 13.35 7.51 5.09
CA ALA A 290 14.29 8.64 5.17
C ALA A 290 15.42 8.47 6.20
N MET A 291 15.88 7.22 6.39
CA MET A 291 17.02 6.92 7.27
C MET A 291 18.38 6.92 6.55
N ASN A 292 18.39 7.26 5.27
CA ASN A 292 19.55 7.44 4.42
C ASN A 292 19.51 8.83 3.77
N PRO A 293 20.46 9.21 2.92
CA PRO A 293 20.45 10.52 2.24
C PRO A 293 19.27 10.76 1.29
N ASP A 294 18.49 9.71 0.96
CA ASP A 294 17.26 9.85 0.15
C ASP A 294 16.14 10.44 0.99
N GLN A 295 16.11 11.76 1.09
CA GLN A 295 15.16 12.53 1.90
C GLN A 295 14.55 13.66 1.09
N LEU A 296 13.37 14.10 1.50
CA LEU A 296 12.78 15.36 1.05
C LEU A 296 13.41 16.53 1.82
N LEU A 297 13.59 17.62 1.12
CA LEU A 297 13.91 18.90 1.73
C LEU A 297 12.66 19.51 2.38
N PRO A 298 12.82 20.46 3.32
CA PRO A 298 11.69 21.20 3.87
C PRO A 298 10.81 21.79 2.75
N GLU A 299 9.50 21.58 2.88
CA GLU A 299 8.46 22.01 1.94
C GLU A 299 8.46 21.30 0.57
N GLU A 300 9.47 20.49 0.26
CA GLU A 300 9.49 19.68 -0.96
C GLU A 300 8.32 18.69 -0.95
N ARG A 301 7.59 18.64 -2.04
CA ARG A 301 6.35 17.84 -2.20
C ARG A 301 6.61 16.59 -3.03
N CYS A 302 6.19 15.45 -2.51
CA CYS A 302 6.40 14.15 -3.13
C CYS A 302 5.09 13.42 -3.43
N ALA A 303 4.94 12.94 -4.67
CA ALA A 303 3.99 11.90 -5.02
C ALA A 303 4.62 10.52 -4.72
N ALA A 304 4.05 9.75 -3.78
CA ALA A 304 4.70 8.56 -3.24
C ALA A 304 3.80 7.33 -3.19
N THR A 305 4.39 6.17 -3.51
CA THR A 305 3.74 4.88 -3.30
C THR A 305 4.01 4.29 -1.91
N SER A 306 4.63 5.05 -1.02
CA SER A 306 4.87 4.69 0.37
C SER A 306 3.56 4.31 1.10
N ASN A 307 3.70 3.74 2.28
CA ASN A 307 2.55 3.36 3.11
C ASN A 307 2.16 4.44 4.14
N ARG A 308 3.08 5.33 4.49
CA ARG A 308 2.91 6.36 5.53
C ARG A 308 3.35 7.73 5.04
N ASN A 309 2.64 8.77 5.46
CA ASN A 309 2.91 10.17 5.12
C ASN A 309 2.79 11.14 6.29
N PHE A 310 2.96 10.67 7.54
CA PHE A 310 2.95 11.57 8.68
C PHE A 310 4.11 12.60 8.60
N GLU A 311 3.96 13.71 9.31
CA GLU A 311 4.92 14.81 9.32
C GLU A 311 6.37 14.32 9.52
N GLY A 312 7.25 14.69 8.60
CA GLY A 312 8.67 14.33 8.65
C GLY A 312 9.01 12.91 8.20
N ARG A 313 8.03 12.08 7.78
CA ARG A 313 8.27 10.67 7.41
C ARG A 313 9.31 10.49 6.31
N GLN A 314 9.27 11.31 5.27
CA GLN A 314 10.21 11.25 4.14
C GLN A 314 11.30 12.33 4.21
N GLY A 315 11.43 13.00 5.33
CA GLY A 315 12.35 14.11 5.57
C GLY A 315 11.67 15.22 6.35
N ARG A 316 12.43 15.93 7.18
CA ARG A 316 11.91 17.00 8.04
C ARG A 316 11.25 18.11 7.19
N GLY A 317 9.98 18.35 7.42
CA GLY A 317 9.19 19.35 6.67
C GLY A 317 8.80 18.92 5.26
N GLY A 318 9.12 17.69 4.85
CA GLY A 318 8.72 17.12 3.56
C GLY A 318 7.22 16.84 3.51
N ARG A 319 6.59 17.08 2.37
CA ARG A 319 5.14 16.98 2.11
C ARG A 319 4.84 15.79 1.21
N THR A 320 4.20 14.76 1.73
CA THR A 320 4.01 13.51 1.00
C THR A 320 2.54 13.22 0.71
N HIS A 321 2.23 12.97 -0.56
CA HIS A 321 0.95 12.48 -1.03
C HIS A 321 1.04 10.99 -1.38
N LEU A 322 0.26 10.14 -0.70
CA LEU A 322 0.19 8.71 -1.00
C LEU A 322 -0.75 8.47 -2.17
N MET A 323 -0.32 7.61 -3.10
CA MET A 323 -1.10 7.21 -4.27
C MET A 323 -0.61 5.88 -4.85
N SER A 324 -1.31 5.38 -5.86
CA SER A 324 -0.93 4.16 -6.59
C SER A 324 0.33 4.37 -7.45
N PRO A 325 1.04 3.28 -7.83
CA PRO A 325 2.20 3.36 -8.73
C PRO A 325 1.91 4.05 -10.06
N ALA A 326 0.77 3.77 -10.66
CA ALA A 326 0.34 4.38 -11.91
C ALA A 326 0.13 5.90 -11.77
N MET A 327 -0.53 6.33 -10.67
CA MET A 327 -0.72 7.74 -10.35
C MET A 327 0.60 8.47 -10.09
N ALA A 328 1.54 7.83 -9.37
CA ALA A 328 2.87 8.39 -9.12
C ALA A 328 3.67 8.52 -10.42
N ALA A 329 3.57 7.53 -11.32
CA ALA A 329 4.17 7.61 -12.65
C ALA A 329 3.58 8.75 -13.50
N ALA A 330 2.26 8.93 -13.47
CA ALA A 330 1.58 10.05 -14.12
C ALA A 330 2.07 11.40 -13.57
N ALA A 331 2.21 11.50 -12.24
CA ALA A 331 2.73 12.70 -11.59
C ALA A 331 4.19 13.00 -11.99
N ALA A 332 5.03 11.99 -12.19
CA ALA A 332 6.41 12.16 -12.66
C ALA A 332 6.47 12.81 -14.06
N ILE A 333 5.55 12.43 -14.95
CA ILE A 333 5.50 12.95 -16.31
C ILE A 333 4.97 14.37 -16.34
N THR A 334 3.91 14.64 -15.57
CA THR A 334 3.18 15.92 -15.62
C THR A 334 3.73 16.97 -14.66
N GLY A 335 4.43 16.53 -13.58
CA GLY A 335 4.93 17.39 -12.51
C GLY A 335 3.85 17.87 -11.53
N ARG A 336 2.70 17.21 -11.49
CA ARG A 336 1.59 17.51 -10.58
C ARG A 336 0.79 16.26 -10.28
N LEU A 337 -0.06 16.30 -9.26
CA LEU A 337 -0.98 15.21 -9.00
C LEU A 337 -1.90 15.04 -10.23
N THR A 338 -1.93 13.85 -10.80
CA THR A 338 -2.57 13.62 -12.10
C THR A 338 -3.40 12.34 -12.05
N ASP A 339 -4.60 12.43 -12.59
CA ASP A 339 -5.42 11.25 -12.82
C ASP A 339 -4.78 10.39 -13.92
N VAL A 340 -4.44 9.16 -13.59
CA VAL A 340 -3.83 8.24 -14.55
C VAL A 340 -4.73 7.95 -15.75
N ARG A 341 -6.04 8.15 -15.62
CA ARG A 341 -7.02 7.96 -16.69
C ARG A 341 -6.92 9.03 -17.78
N ASP A 342 -6.22 10.13 -17.52
CA ASP A 342 -6.02 11.26 -18.43
C ASP A 342 -4.67 11.17 -19.21
N ILE A 343 -3.88 10.06 -19.05
CA ILE A 343 -2.51 9.89 -19.61
C ILE A 343 -2.52 8.95 -20.86
#